data_54c936a24daacf27cbcfe6f65bbf5e44
#
_entry.id   54c936a24daacf27cbcfe6f65bbf5e44
#
_cell.length_a   1.000
_cell.length_b   1.000
_cell.length_c   1.000
_cell.angle_alpha   90.00
_cell.angle_beta   90.00
_cell.angle_gamma   90.00
#
_symmetry.space_group_name_H-M   'P 1'
#
loop_
_entity.id
_entity.type
_entity.pdbx_description
1 polymer ?
#
loop_
_entity_poly.entity_id
_entity_poly.type
_entity_poly.pdbx_seq_one_letter_code
_entity_poly.pdbx_strand_id
1 'polypeptide(L)'
;MARLLAVDGRTSATSLARTLDVPASTLHRRLQKLLTNRQIELRCDVAPELGGWNLECTWTATIPLNHKTRVLELLRHQPALRSCMWTTGSNNLRVNFRVGHQNGIGMIESAVAEAIPGLAPAETIVYMRSHKSMGWMLDRNGRATGEFVCPPLIGESERVDH
;
A
#
# COMPACT_ATOMS: atom_id res chain seq x y z
N MET A 1 20.23 7.43 -1.37
CA MET A 1 19.79 6.21 -2.12
C MET A 1 18.30 5.98 -2.00
N ALA A 2 17.72 5.81 -0.81
CA ALA A 2 16.27 5.54 -0.65
C ALA A 2 15.37 6.59 -1.33
N ARG A 3 15.69 7.89 -1.19
CA ARG A 3 14.94 8.98 -1.86
C ARG A 3 14.95 8.85 -3.39
N LEU A 4 16.08 8.50 -4.01
CA LEU A 4 16.18 8.32 -5.46
C LEU A 4 15.35 7.12 -5.92
N LEU A 5 15.39 6.01 -5.17
CA LEU A 5 14.58 4.83 -5.44
C LEU A 5 13.08 5.07 -5.19
N ALA A 6 12.72 5.98 -4.28
CA ALA A 6 11.32 6.36 -4.06
C ALA A 6 10.73 7.10 -5.28
N VAL A 7 11.54 7.85 -6.02
CA VAL A 7 11.13 8.51 -7.26
C VAL A 7 11.03 7.50 -8.40
N ASP A 8 12.06 6.68 -8.61
CA ASP A 8 12.05 5.62 -9.61
C ASP A 8 12.82 4.39 -9.12
N GLY A 9 12.06 3.37 -8.71
CA GLY A 9 12.61 2.09 -8.24
C GLY A 9 13.35 1.29 -9.31
N ARG A 10 13.25 1.67 -10.59
CA ARG A 10 13.96 1.04 -11.72
C ARG A 10 15.32 1.64 -11.99
N THR A 11 15.71 2.70 -11.25
CA THR A 11 17.01 3.37 -11.43
C THR A 11 18.14 2.36 -11.23
N SER A 12 19.04 2.25 -12.22
CA SER A 12 20.15 1.31 -12.19
C SER A 12 21.16 1.65 -11.06
N ALA A 13 21.83 0.62 -10.53
CA ALA A 13 22.86 0.81 -9.52
C ALA A 13 23.99 1.74 -10.01
N THR A 14 24.34 1.69 -11.30
CA THR A 14 25.33 2.57 -11.92
C THR A 14 24.87 4.03 -11.93
N SER A 15 23.60 4.27 -12.27
CA SER A 15 23.03 5.62 -12.26
C SER A 15 22.97 6.19 -10.86
N LEU A 16 22.52 5.41 -9.89
CA LEU A 16 22.51 5.79 -8.47
C LEU A 16 23.91 6.09 -7.94
N ALA A 17 24.90 5.27 -8.32
CA ALA A 17 26.29 5.44 -7.91
C ALA A 17 26.84 6.78 -8.38
N ARG A 18 26.59 7.14 -9.65
CA ARG A 18 26.98 8.42 -10.23
C ARG A 18 26.32 9.60 -9.52
N THR A 19 25.02 9.53 -9.24
CA THR A 19 24.27 10.59 -8.55
C THR A 19 24.71 10.79 -7.11
N LEU A 20 25.15 9.72 -6.44
CA LEU A 20 25.57 9.74 -5.04
C LEU A 20 27.09 9.88 -4.86
N ASP A 21 27.84 9.97 -5.96
CA ASP A 21 29.30 10.05 -5.98
C ASP A 21 29.98 8.93 -5.16
N VAL A 22 29.56 7.69 -5.42
CA VAL A 22 30.13 6.50 -4.78
C VAL A 22 30.48 5.44 -5.82
N PRO A 23 31.46 4.55 -5.56
CA PRO A 23 31.79 3.44 -6.46
C PRO A 23 30.59 2.56 -6.74
N ALA A 24 30.36 2.21 -8.02
CA ALA A 24 29.22 1.39 -8.44
C ALA A 24 29.19 0.02 -7.74
N SER A 25 30.34 -0.62 -7.50
CA SER A 25 30.44 -1.89 -6.77
C SER A 25 29.98 -1.76 -5.32
N THR A 26 30.32 -0.66 -4.66
CA THR A 26 29.88 -0.37 -3.28
C THR A 26 28.37 -0.17 -3.22
N LEU A 27 27.80 0.60 -4.16
CA LEU A 27 26.37 0.83 -4.19
C LEU A 27 25.62 -0.45 -4.52
N HIS A 28 26.07 -1.22 -5.52
CA HIS A 28 25.46 -2.50 -5.88
C HIS A 28 25.39 -3.44 -4.66
N ARG A 29 26.50 -3.61 -3.93
CA ARG A 29 26.54 -4.44 -2.71
C ARG A 29 25.57 -3.95 -1.64
N ARG A 30 25.48 -2.62 -1.42
CA ARG A 30 24.53 -2.03 -0.45
C ARG A 30 23.09 -2.27 -0.87
N LEU A 31 22.76 -2.04 -2.15
CA LEU A 31 21.41 -2.24 -2.68
C LEU A 31 20.98 -3.71 -2.56
N GLN A 32 21.85 -4.65 -2.96
CA GLN A 32 21.60 -6.08 -2.82
C GLN A 32 21.36 -6.47 -1.36
N LYS A 33 22.16 -5.98 -0.42
CA LYS A 33 21.96 -6.24 1.02
C LYS A 33 20.59 -5.76 1.50
N LEU A 34 20.15 -4.56 1.09
CA LEU A 34 18.85 -4.00 1.48
C LEU A 34 17.69 -4.82 0.92
N LEU A 35 17.79 -5.27 -0.34
CA LEU A 35 16.77 -6.11 -0.99
C LEU A 35 16.72 -7.52 -0.36
N THR A 36 17.88 -8.16 -0.19
CA THR A 36 17.97 -9.51 0.40
C THR A 36 17.46 -9.54 1.84
N ASN A 37 17.78 -8.51 2.63
CA ASN A 37 17.33 -8.41 4.02
C ASN A 37 15.90 -7.86 4.13
N ARG A 38 15.20 -7.64 3.01
CA ARG A 38 13.85 -7.07 2.96
C ARG A 38 13.70 -5.73 3.70
N GLN A 39 14.78 -4.95 3.77
CA GLN A 39 14.77 -3.59 4.35
C GLN A 39 14.15 -2.58 3.39
N ILE A 40 14.17 -2.86 2.10
CA ILE A 40 13.42 -2.16 1.07
C ILE A 40 12.68 -3.15 0.17
N GLU A 41 11.54 -2.75 -0.31
CA GLU A 41 10.74 -3.48 -1.29
C GLU A 41 10.37 -2.53 -2.43
N LEU A 42 10.56 -2.99 -3.67
CA LEU A 42 10.15 -2.24 -4.86
C LEU A 42 8.78 -2.73 -5.28
N ARG A 43 7.83 -1.80 -5.43
CA ARG A 43 6.46 -2.09 -5.86
C ARG A 43 6.13 -1.31 -7.12
N CYS A 44 5.27 -1.89 -7.95
CA CYS A 44 4.66 -1.19 -9.07
C CYS A 44 3.23 -0.81 -8.68
N ASP A 45 2.90 0.47 -8.79
CA ASP A 45 1.51 0.92 -8.71
C ASP A 45 1.00 1.22 -10.12
N VAL A 46 -0.16 0.68 -10.45
CA VAL A 46 -0.77 0.78 -11.77
C VAL A 46 -1.99 1.69 -11.67
N ALA A 47 -2.14 2.61 -12.60
CA ALA A 47 -3.32 3.47 -12.65
C ALA A 47 -4.59 2.61 -12.70
N PRO A 48 -5.65 2.94 -11.94
CA PRO A 48 -6.86 2.12 -11.80
C PRO A 48 -7.49 1.73 -13.12
N GLU A 49 -7.55 2.63 -14.09
CA GLU A 49 -8.09 2.39 -15.44
C GLU A 49 -7.36 1.25 -16.16
N LEU A 50 -6.04 1.16 -16.01
CA LEU A 50 -5.22 0.14 -16.67
C LEU A 50 -5.28 -1.20 -15.93
N GLY A 51 -5.53 -1.16 -14.62
CA GLY A 51 -5.61 -2.35 -13.76
C GLY A 51 -7.00 -2.98 -13.69
N GLY A 52 -8.03 -2.30 -14.22
CA GLY A 52 -9.42 -2.74 -14.09
C GLY A 52 -9.99 -2.60 -12.66
N TRP A 53 -9.31 -1.82 -11.80
CA TRP A 53 -9.73 -1.58 -10.41
C TRP A 53 -10.23 -0.14 -10.27
N ASN A 54 -11.50 0.06 -10.55
CA ASN A 54 -12.07 1.40 -10.58
C ASN A 54 -12.45 1.93 -9.19
N LEU A 55 -12.52 1.04 -8.21
CA LEU A 55 -12.91 1.39 -6.85
C LEU A 55 -11.87 0.90 -5.85
N GLU A 56 -11.48 1.78 -4.95
CA GLU A 56 -10.72 1.45 -3.74
C GLU A 56 -11.62 1.71 -2.54
N CYS A 57 -11.68 0.75 -1.63
CA CYS A 57 -12.50 0.86 -0.43
C CYS A 57 -11.74 0.40 0.81
N THR A 58 -12.08 0.99 1.93
CA THR A 58 -11.68 0.53 3.26
C THR A 58 -12.89 0.01 4.02
N TRP A 59 -12.71 -1.14 4.57
CA TRP A 59 -13.66 -1.83 5.41
C TRP A 59 -13.11 -1.93 6.83
N THR A 60 -13.92 -1.56 7.83
CA THR A 60 -13.55 -1.68 9.23
C THR A 60 -14.53 -2.64 9.94
N ALA A 61 -14.01 -3.40 10.90
CA ALA A 61 -14.82 -4.35 11.66
C ALA A 61 -14.27 -4.53 13.07
N THR A 62 -15.13 -5.01 13.96
CA THR A 62 -14.76 -5.49 15.29
C THR A 62 -14.69 -7.01 15.26
N ILE A 63 -13.49 -7.56 15.46
CA ILE A 63 -13.25 -9.00 15.44
C ILE A 63 -12.94 -9.48 16.84
N PRO A 64 -13.67 -10.49 17.37
CA PRO A 64 -13.27 -11.15 18.59
C PRO A 64 -11.88 -11.78 18.45
N LEU A 65 -11.07 -11.69 19.50
CA LEU A 65 -9.66 -12.13 19.46
C LEU A 65 -9.48 -13.59 19.05
N ASN A 66 -10.43 -14.46 19.43
CA ASN A 66 -10.42 -15.88 19.08
C ASN A 66 -10.65 -16.15 17.58
N HIS A 67 -11.20 -15.19 16.82
CA HIS A 67 -11.41 -15.30 15.37
C HIS A 67 -10.27 -14.67 14.53
N LYS A 68 -9.30 -14.02 15.17
CA LYS A 68 -8.24 -13.27 14.52
C LYS A 68 -7.48 -14.08 13.46
N THR A 69 -7.02 -15.26 13.81
CA THR A 69 -6.26 -16.14 12.90
C THR A 69 -7.12 -16.57 11.71
N ARG A 70 -8.37 -16.94 11.94
CA ARG A 70 -9.29 -17.37 10.88
C ARG A 70 -9.60 -16.26 9.90
N VAL A 71 -9.80 -15.03 10.39
CA VAL A 71 -10.02 -13.84 9.54
C VAL A 71 -8.80 -13.58 8.66
N LEU A 72 -7.60 -13.62 9.23
CA LEU A 72 -6.37 -13.42 8.47
C LEU A 72 -6.17 -14.48 7.39
N GLU A 73 -6.42 -15.75 7.71
CA GLU A 73 -6.33 -16.84 6.73
C GLU A 73 -7.31 -16.67 5.58
N LEU A 74 -8.52 -16.22 5.84
CA LEU A 74 -9.51 -15.94 4.81
C LEU A 74 -9.08 -14.76 3.93
N LEU A 75 -8.69 -13.64 4.56
CA LEU A 75 -8.39 -12.40 3.85
C LEU A 75 -7.11 -12.49 3.02
N ARG A 76 -6.07 -13.20 3.50
CA ARG A 76 -4.79 -13.30 2.77
C ARG A 76 -4.91 -13.94 1.37
N HIS A 77 -5.96 -14.70 1.13
CA HIS A 77 -6.22 -15.35 -0.16
C HIS A 77 -7.11 -14.52 -1.09
N GLN A 78 -7.55 -13.33 -0.66
CA GLN A 78 -8.40 -12.46 -1.50
C GLN A 78 -7.54 -11.64 -2.47
N PRO A 79 -7.67 -11.85 -3.80
CA PRO A 79 -6.85 -11.13 -4.79
C PRO A 79 -7.06 -9.61 -4.76
N ALA A 80 -8.26 -9.17 -4.38
CA ALA A 80 -8.61 -7.76 -4.27
C ALA A 80 -7.96 -7.06 -3.06
N LEU A 81 -7.42 -7.82 -2.09
CA LEU A 81 -6.85 -7.29 -0.87
C LEU A 81 -5.56 -6.51 -1.15
N ARG A 82 -5.51 -5.28 -0.66
CA ARG A 82 -4.33 -4.40 -0.73
C ARG A 82 -3.58 -4.34 0.59
N SER A 83 -4.32 -4.23 1.68
CA SER A 83 -3.74 -4.23 3.01
C SER A 83 -4.75 -4.73 4.05
N CYS A 84 -4.23 -5.33 5.11
CA CYS A 84 -4.99 -5.76 6.27
C CYS A 84 -4.21 -5.36 7.52
N MET A 85 -4.84 -4.61 8.40
CA MET A 85 -4.20 -4.05 9.59
C MET A 85 -5.06 -4.29 10.82
N TRP A 86 -4.40 -4.66 11.92
CA TRP A 86 -5.02 -4.58 13.24
C TRP A 86 -4.85 -3.16 13.77
N THR A 87 -5.93 -2.62 14.32
CA THR A 87 -5.96 -1.26 14.85
C THR A 87 -6.36 -1.26 16.31
N THR A 88 -6.06 -0.17 17.00
CA THR A 88 -6.61 0.14 18.32
C THR A 88 -7.95 0.87 18.17
N GLY A 89 -8.83 0.75 19.14
CA GLY A 89 -10.12 1.43 19.13
C GLY A 89 -11.29 0.46 19.03
N SER A 90 -12.50 0.99 18.79
CA SER A 90 -13.75 0.22 18.71
C SER A 90 -13.74 -0.79 17.57
N ASN A 91 -13.21 -0.44 16.41
CA ASN A 91 -12.99 -1.32 15.27
C ASN A 91 -11.53 -1.73 15.26
N ASN A 92 -11.24 -3.01 15.48
CA ASN A 92 -9.89 -3.51 15.63
C ASN A 92 -9.31 -4.14 14.37
N LEU A 93 -10.06 -4.16 13.26
CA LEU A 93 -9.63 -4.60 11.94
C LEU A 93 -9.88 -3.51 10.90
N ARG A 94 -8.88 -3.22 10.09
CA ARG A 94 -8.99 -2.37 8.91
C ARG A 94 -8.47 -3.12 7.69
N VAL A 95 -9.29 -3.18 6.64
CA VAL A 95 -8.97 -3.90 5.40
C VAL A 95 -9.18 -2.97 4.22
N ASN A 96 -8.21 -2.90 3.32
CA ASN A 96 -8.29 -2.11 2.11
C ASN A 96 -8.32 -3.03 0.89
N PHE A 97 -9.28 -2.80 -0.01
CA PHE A 97 -9.51 -3.57 -1.23
C PHE A 97 -9.47 -2.67 -2.46
N ARG A 98 -9.13 -3.28 -3.60
CA ARG A 98 -9.39 -2.70 -4.92
C ARG A 98 -10.29 -3.63 -5.72
N VAL A 99 -11.41 -3.12 -6.21
CA VAL A 99 -12.40 -3.89 -6.97
C VAL A 99 -12.75 -3.16 -8.27
N GLY A 100 -13.21 -3.93 -9.26
CA GLY A 100 -13.57 -3.35 -10.56
C GLY A 100 -14.89 -2.59 -10.55
N HIS A 101 -15.82 -2.97 -9.67
CA HIS A 101 -17.17 -2.41 -9.56
C HIS A 101 -17.76 -2.62 -8.15
N GLN A 102 -18.85 -1.92 -7.84
CA GLN A 102 -19.49 -1.95 -6.51
C GLN A 102 -19.91 -3.35 -6.05
N ASN A 103 -20.38 -4.21 -6.96
CA ASN A 103 -20.76 -5.58 -6.61
C ASN A 103 -19.59 -6.40 -6.05
N GLY A 104 -18.33 -6.04 -6.41
CA GLY A 104 -17.15 -6.69 -5.86
C GLY A 104 -16.99 -6.49 -4.35
N ILE A 105 -17.46 -5.36 -3.82
CA ILE A 105 -17.48 -5.10 -2.36
C ILE A 105 -18.44 -6.09 -1.68
N GLY A 106 -19.68 -6.16 -2.17
CA GLY A 106 -20.69 -7.07 -1.63
C GLY A 106 -20.28 -8.55 -1.70
N MET A 107 -19.57 -8.97 -2.76
CA MET A 107 -19.04 -10.33 -2.86
C MET A 107 -18.03 -10.65 -1.76
N ILE A 108 -17.14 -9.70 -1.44
CA ILE A 108 -16.15 -9.86 -0.37
C ILE A 108 -16.85 -9.91 0.99
N GLU A 109 -17.81 -9.01 1.22
CA GLU A 109 -18.59 -8.97 2.46
C GLU A 109 -19.36 -10.28 2.68
N SER A 110 -20.00 -10.81 1.63
CA SER A 110 -20.71 -12.09 1.68
C SER A 110 -19.77 -13.25 1.99
N ALA A 111 -18.62 -13.33 1.31
CA ALA A 111 -17.65 -14.39 1.57
C ALA A 111 -17.11 -14.37 3.00
N VAL A 112 -16.92 -13.17 3.57
CA VAL A 112 -16.50 -13.01 4.96
C VAL A 112 -17.63 -13.42 5.92
N ALA A 113 -18.86 -13.00 5.68
CA ALA A 113 -20.01 -13.33 6.52
C ALA A 113 -20.30 -14.84 6.54
N GLU A 114 -20.15 -15.52 5.39
CA GLU A 114 -20.28 -16.98 5.28
C GLU A 114 -19.20 -17.72 6.08
N ALA A 115 -17.95 -17.25 5.98
CA ALA A 115 -16.83 -17.91 6.65
C ALA A 115 -16.81 -17.65 8.17
N ILE A 116 -17.33 -16.50 8.62
CA ILE A 116 -17.33 -16.07 10.01
C ILE A 116 -18.72 -15.52 10.36
N PRO A 117 -19.67 -16.39 10.74
CA PRO A 117 -21.01 -15.96 11.08
C PRO A 117 -21.01 -14.88 12.17
N GLY A 118 -21.79 -13.83 11.94
CA GLY A 118 -21.89 -12.68 12.84
C GLY A 118 -20.80 -11.62 12.63
N LEU A 119 -19.87 -11.82 11.70
CA LEU A 119 -18.93 -10.80 11.29
C LEU A 119 -19.55 -9.97 10.16
N ALA A 120 -19.77 -8.70 10.43
CA ALA A 120 -20.17 -7.70 9.45
C ALA A 120 -19.24 -6.50 9.53
N PRO A 121 -19.05 -5.73 8.44
CA PRO A 121 -18.37 -4.47 8.52
C PRO A 121 -19.13 -3.51 9.45
N ALA A 122 -18.37 -2.79 10.28
CA ALA A 122 -18.92 -1.65 11.03
C ALA A 122 -19.07 -0.43 10.11
N GLU A 123 -18.17 -0.33 9.13
CA GLU A 123 -18.17 0.75 8.15
C GLU A 123 -17.47 0.29 6.88
N THR A 124 -18.01 0.70 5.72
CA THR A 124 -17.38 0.54 4.41
C THR A 124 -17.24 1.91 3.76
N ILE A 125 -15.99 2.37 3.59
CA ILE A 125 -15.66 3.65 2.98
C ILE A 125 -15.20 3.40 1.55
N VAL A 126 -15.84 4.02 0.58
CA VAL A 126 -15.42 4.00 -0.83
C VAL A 126 -14.68 5.29 -1.15
N TYR A 127 -13.47 5.17 -1.65
CA TYR A 127 -12.70 6.34 -2.05
C TYR A 127 -13.15 6.86 -3.41
N MET A 128 -13.60 8.10 -3.42
CA MET A 128 -14.06 8.76 -4.66
C MET A 128 -12.88 9.13 -5.56
N ARG A 129 -11.75 9.48 -4.96
CA ARG A 129 -10.55 9.91 -5.68
C ARG A 129 -9.31 9.84 -4.80
N SER A 130 -8.20 9.39 -5.37
CA SER A 130 -6.86 9.51 -4.79
C SER A 130 -6.14 10.70 -5.43
N HIS A 131 -5.65 11.64 -4.61
CA HIS A 131 -4.89 12.81 -5.07
C HIS A 131 -3.39 12.58 -5.03
N LYS A 132 -2.94 11.62 -4.20
CA LYS A 132 -1.53 11.29 -4.01
C LYS A 132 -1.38 9.81 -3.68
N SER A 133 -0.42 9.14 -4.31
CA SER A 133 -0.01 7.78 -3.96
C SER A 133 1.50 7.65 -3.98
N MET A 134 2.08 7.07 -2.91
CA MET A 134 3.53 6.79 -2.79
C MET A 134 4.45 7.98 -3.12
N GLY A 135 4.00 9.20 -2.85
CA GLY A 135 4.72 10.45 -3.15
C GLY A 135 4.33 11.11 -4.47
N TRP A 136 3.76 10.41 -5.41
CA TRP A 136 3.31 10.96 -6.68
C TRP A 136 1.95 11.65 -6.55
N MET A 137 1.87 12.89 -7.07
CA MET A 137 0.57 13.56 -7.27
C MET A 137 -0.15 12.91 -8.45
N LEU A 138 -1.47 12.73 -8.29
CA LEU A 138 -2.30 12.02 -9.26
C LEU A 138 -3.31 12.97 -9.93
N ASP A 139 -3.52 12.76 -11.22
CA ASP A 139 -4.60 13.40 -11.96
C ASP A 139 -5.98 12.79 -11.62
N ARG A 140 -7.05 13.27 -12.27
CA ARG A 140 -8.42 12.77 -12.07
C ARG A 140 -8.60 11.28 -12.44
N ASN A 141 -7.71 10.73 -13.25
CA ASN A 141 -7.75 9.35 -13.72
C ASN A 141 -6.81 8.44 -12.91
N GLY A 142 -6.18 8.98 -11.84
CA GLY A 142 -5.25 8.24 -10.99
C GLY A 142 -3.87 8.02 -11.63
N ARG A 143 -3.52 8.78 -12.68
CA ARG A 143 -2.20 8.73 -13.32
C ARG A 143 -1.26 9.74 -12.67
N ALA A 144 0.02 9.41 -12.56
CA ALA A 144 1.03 10.33 -12.05
C ALA A 144 1.15 11.57 -12.95
N THR A 145 1.10 12.77 -12.34
CA THR A 145 1.21 14.06 -13.03
C THR A 145 2.65 14.42 -13.41
N GLY A 146 3.64 13.68 -12.89
CA GLY A 146 5.06 14.04 -12.97
C GLY A 146 5.54 14.79 -11.73
N GLU A 147 4.67 15.27 -10.87
CA GLU A 147 5.03 15.90 -9.59
C GLU A 147 5.22 14.84 -8.51
N PHE A 148 6.40 14.87 -7.88
CA PHE A 148 6.75 13.96 -6.79
C PHE A 148 7.07 14.75 -5.51
N VAL A 149 6.31 14.47 -4.45
CA VAL A 149 6.53 15.02 -3.11
C VAL A 149 7.12 13.93 -2.24
N CYS A 150 8.44 14.00 -2.02
CA CYS A 150 9.16 12.99 -1.25
C CYS A 150 8.59 12.87 0.17
N PRO A 151 8.17 11.68 0.60
CA PRO A 151 7.80 11.47 2.00
C PRO A 151 9.04 11.67 2.89
N PRO A 152 8.88 12.19 4.12
CA PRO A 152 9.99 12.31 5.06
C PRO A 152 10.56 10.92 5.36
N LEU A 153 11.89 10.80 5.37
CA LEU A 153 12.54 9.58 5.84
C LEU A 153 12.57 9.60 7.38
N ILE A 154 12.60 8.41 7.99
CA ILE A 154 12.72 8.25 9.44
C ILE A 154 13.94 9.04 9.93
N GLY A 155 13.73 9.95 10.88
CA GLY A 155 14.76 10.86 11.43
C GLY A 155 14.78 12.27 10.81
N GLU A 156 13.97 12.56 9.79
CA GLU A 156 13.82 13.91 9.22
C GLU A 156 12.54 14.63 9.70
N SER A 157 11.59 13.90 10.27
CA SER A 157 10.33 14.44 10.79
C SER A 157 10.48 15.33 12.03
N GLU A 158 11.66 15.37 12.65
CA GLU A 158 11.95 16.25 13.81
C GLU A 158 12.46 17.66 13.41
N ARG A 159 12.64 17.91 12.11
CA ARG A 159 13.12 19.22 11.59
C ARG A 159 12.02 20.02 10.88
N VAL A 160 10.79 19.91 11.29
CA VAL A 160 9.78 20.90 10.91
C VAL A 160 9.99 22.08 11.86
N ASP A 161 10.75 23.06 11.39
CA ASP A 161 10.97 24.33 12.08
C ASP A 161 9.61 24.97 12.41
N HIS A 162 9.48 25.34 13.66
CA HIS A 162 8.39 26.15 14.19
C HIS A 162 8.45 27.57 13.64
#